data_cf8e45f755ed08aaa45f7fa9525da498
#
_entry.id   cf8e45f755ed08aaa45f7fa9525da498
#
_cell.length_a   1.000
_cell.length_b   1.000
_cell.length_c   1.000
_cell.angle_alpha   90.00
_cell.angle_beta   90.00
_cell.angle_gamma   90.00
#
_symmetry.space_group_name_H-M   'P 1'
#
loop_
_entity.id
_entity.type
_entity.pdbx_description
1 polymer ?
#
loop_
_entity_poly.entity_id
_entity_poly.type
_entity_poly.pdbx_seq_one_letter_code
_entity_poly.pdbx_strand_id
1 'polypeptide(L)'
;KVTVVQPLFSFGKFVFFSPSLLYYSDAVDKLLYLVKELNNTPEVISKIAKEREQVMTDRIMRFIAQNSNLQCVPNYKLILNGKPVAEFDILVYDANTNSLLLTELKYFFKADGEDGHQKVDLKIQDAIKLRLSRQRLAEKHIDVLLSDAFGISSVTTAPKIKSCIVSQNYSGSSFLEDKIAVFDEFLFKHTLSRYEYNLDVLFTNIENDSYIPDMSDTICYHDYTQEYAGYEITYPGLVQKT
;
A
#
# COMPACT_ATOMS: atom_id res chain seq x y z
N LYS A 1 19.46 -4.59 22.35
CA LYS A 1 18.35 -4.82 21.42
C LYS A 1 17.09 -4.39 22.14
N VAL A 2 16.60 -3.21 21.82
CA VAL A 2 15.30 -2.76 22.34
C VAL A 2 14.26 -3.55 21.56
N THR A 3 13.78 -4.51 22.20
CA THR A 3 12.72 -5.34 21.71
C THR A 3 11.42 -4.58 21.83
N VAL A 4 10.69 -4.55 20.75
CA VAL A 4 9.24 -4.44 20.68
C VAL A 4 8.61 -3.92 21.96
N VAL A 5 7.93 -2.84 21.85
CA VAL A 5 7.05 -2.33 22.88
C VAL A 5 6.01 -3.41 23.20
N GLN A 6 6.37 -4.32 24.10
CA GLN A 6 5.46 -5.37 24.55
C GLN A 6 4.44 -4.73 25.49
N PRO A 7 3.15 -4.78 25.17
CA PRO A 7 2.13 -4.26 26.06
C PRO A 7 1.95 -5.12 27.33
N LEU A 8 2.55 -6.32 27.34
CA LEU A 8 2.47 -7.27 28.43
C LEU A 8 3.87 -7.60 28.94
N PHE A 9 4.09 -7.46 30.22
CA PHE A 9 5.34 -7.83 30.89
C PHE A 9 5.01 -8.85 31.95
N SER A 10 5.77 -9.96 32.00
CA SER A 10 5.66 -10.93 33.07
C SER A 10 6.82 -10.80 34.05
N PHE A 11 6.50 -10.76 35.33
CA PHE A 11 7.48 -10.81 36.39
C PHE A 11 7.04 -11.85 37.44
N GLY A 12 7.69 -12.97 37.46
CA GLY A 12 7.27 -14.09 38.25
C GLY A 12 5.86 -14.58 37.87
N LYS A 13 4.93 -14.59 38.82
CA LYS A 13 3.52 -14.94 38.58
C LYS A 13 2.62 -13.78 38.20
N PHE A 14 3.17 -12.57 38.07
CA PHE A 14 2.40 -11.38 37.75
C PHE A 14 2.56 -11.02 36.27
N VAL A 15 1.48 -10.58 35.66
CA VAL A 15 1.46 -10.03 34.31
C VAL A 15 1.05 -8.57 34.42
N PHE A 16 1.91 -7.68 33.97
CA PHE A 16 1.65 -6.26 33.90
C PHE A 16 1.31 -5.87 32.48
N PHE A 17 0.44 -4.90 32.31
CA PHE A 17 0.16 -4.34 31.00
C PHE A 17 0.17 -2.81 31.06
N SER A 18 0.56 -2.20 29.95
CA SER A 18 0.47 -0.77 29.78
C SER A 18 -0.76 -0.42 28.96
N PRO A 19 -1.77 0.25 29.53
CA PRO A 19 -2.97 0.67 28.79
C PRO A 19 -2.62 1.57 27.58
N SER A 20 -1.65 2.46 27.74
CA SER A 20 -1.18 3.34 26.66
C SER A 20 -0.65 2.57 25.48
N LEU A 21 0.14 1.52 25.73
CA LEU A 21 0.69 0.66 24.69
C LEU A 21 -0.38 -0.16 23.98
N LEU A 22 -1.44 -0.55 24.67
CA LEU A 22 -2.61 -1.20 24.07
C LEU A 22 -3.41 -0.21 23.21
N TYR A 23 -3.60 1.01 23.69
CA TYR A 23 -4.38 2.04 23.00
C TYR A 23 -3.71 2.51 21.72
N TYR A 24 -2.39 2.73 21.74
CA TYR A 24 -1.62 3.21 20.58
C TYR A 24 -1.07 2.10 19.68
N SER A 25 -1.34 0.84 19.99
CA SER A 25 -0.89 -0.28 19.17
C SER A 25 -2.06 -0.95 18.47
N ASP A 26 -1.88 -1.27 17.20
CA ASP A 26 -2.76 -2.25 16.58
C ASP A 26 -2.58 -3.59 17.30
N ALA A 27 -3.55 -3.90 18.17
CA ALA A 27 -3.52 -5.11 18.99
C ALA A 27 -3.47 -6.39 18.12
N VAL A 28 -4.04 -6.32 16.94
CA VAL A 28 -4.06 -7.43 15.99
C VAL A 28 -2.68 -7.64 15.39
N ASP A 29 -2.01 -6.58 14.92
CA ASP A 29 -0.67 -6.68 14.37
C ASP A 29 0.34 -7.17 15.41
N LYS A 30 0.19 -6.75 16.67
CA LYS A 30 1.03 -7.27 17.77
C LYS A 30 0.74 -8.72 18.11
N LEU A 31 -0.52 -9.13 18.11
CA LEU A 31 -0.88 -10.53 18.31
C LEU A 31 -0.29 -11.40 17.18
N LEU A 32 -0.34 -10.92 15.95
CA LEU A 32 0.23 -11.59 14.79
C LEU A 32 1.76 -11.69 14.88
N TYR A 33 2.41 -10.62 15.35
CA TYR A 33 3.84 -10.65 15.62
C TYR A 33 4.17 -11.69 16.69
N LEU A 34 3.44 -11.73 17.79
CA LEU A 34 3.61 -12.74 18.85
C LEU A 34 3.38 -14.16 18.33
N VAL A 35 2.36 -14.39 17.51
CA VAL A 35 2.12 -15.68 16.87
C VAL A 35 3.30 -16.08 15.98
N LYS A 36 3.88 -15.12 15.25
CA LYS A 36 5.06 -15.34 14.43
C LYS A 36 6.27 -15.76 15.26
N GLU A 37 6.53 -15.07 16.37
CA GLU A 37 7.68 -15.34 17.23
C GLU A 37 7.52 -16.63 18.06
N LEU A 38 6.29 -16.92 18.52
CA LEU A 38 6.03 -18.05 19.41
C LEU A 38 5.85 -19.39 18.69
N ASN A 39 5.25 -19.39 17.52
CA ASN A 39 4.83 -20.63 16.86
C ASN A 39 5.67 -21.01 15.64
N ASN A 40 6.52 -20.11 15.14
CA ASN A 40 7.38 -20.34 13.98
C ASN A 40 6.66 -21.08 12.81
N THR A 41 5.35 -20.82 12.64
CA THR A 41 4.50 -21.48 11.64
C THR A 41 4.29 -20.56 10.43
N PRO A 42 5.12 -20.66 9.37
CA PRO A 42 5.02 -19.82 8.16
C PRO A 42 3.63 -19.88 7.52
N GLU A 43 2.96 -21.01 7.63
CA GLU A 43 1.64 -21.27 7.06
C GLU A 43 0.54 -20.38 7.66
N VAL A 44 0.53 -20.25 8.99
CA VAL A 44 -0.45 -19.39 9.69
C VAL A 44 -0.25 -17.93 9.29
N ILE A 45 1.00 -17.48 9.24
CA ILE A 45 1.34 -16.11 8.86
C ILE A 45 0.94 -15.83 7.41
N SER A 46 1.23 -16.78 6.51
CA SER A 46 0.84 -16.66 5.10
C SER A 46 -0.69 -16.59 4.93
N LYS A 47 -1.44 -17.41 5.69
CA LYS A 47 -2.90 -17.38 5.67
C LYS A 47 -3.44 -16.02 6.14
N ILE A 48 -2.92 -15.52 7.25
CA ILE A 48 -3.33 -14.22 7.80
C ILE A 48 -2.99 -13.08 6.84
N ALA A 49 -1.80 -13.10 6.22
CA ALA A 49 -1.41 -12.10 5.23
C ALA A 49 -2.39 -12.08 4.06
N LYS A 50 -2.76 -13.25 3.53
CA LYS A 50 -3.76 -13.36 2.45
C LYS A 50 -5.13 -12.84 2.85
N GLU A 51 -5.60 -13.17 4.06
CA GLU A 51 -6.88 -12.66 4.57
C GLU A 51 -6.86 -11.13 4.69
N ARG A 52 -5.75 -10.55 5.12
CA ARG A 52 -5.57 -9.10 5.21
C ARG A 52 -5.49 -8.43 3.84
N GLU A 53 -4.79 -9.04 2.88
CA GLU A 53 -4.78 -8.58 1.50
C GLU A 53 -6.18 -8.61 0.89
N GLN A 54 -6.97 -9.65 1.15
CA GLN A 54 -8.36 -9.71 0.70
C GLN A 54 -9.22 -8.61 1.31
N VAL A 55 -9.09 -8.35 2.62
CA VAL A 55 -9.79 -7.24 3.28
C VAL A 55 -9.40 -5.89 2.69
N MET A 56 -8.12 -5.69 2.35
CA MET A 56 -7.63 -4.49 1.68
C MET A 56 -8.22 -4.36 0.27
N THR A 57 -8.22 -5.46 -0.50
CA THR A 57 -8.86 -5.53 -1.82
C THR A 57 -10.32 -5.09 -1.74
N ASP A 58 -11.09 -5.66 -0.83
CA ASP A 58 -12.52 -5.37 -0.66
C ASP A 58 -12.77 -3.90 -0.26
N ARG A 59 -11.88 -3.30 0.54
CA ARG A 59 -11.98 -1.87 0.90
C ARG A 59 -11.70 -0.95 -0.28
N ILE A 60 -10.68 -1.26 -1.08
CA ILE A 60 -10.32 -0.48 -2.26
C ILE A 60 -11.40 -0.62 -3.32
N MET A 61 -11.88 -1.85 -3.57
CA MET A 61 -12.96 -2.11 -4.51
C MET A 61 -14.24 -1.34 -4.15
N ARG A 62 -14.65 -1.38 -2.87
CA ARG A 62 -15.80 -0.61 -2.40
C ARG A 62 -15.61 0.90 -2.55
N PHE A 63 -14.42 1.40 -2.34
CA PHE A 63 -14.10 2.81 -2.53
C PHE A 63 -14.21 3.21 -4.01
N ILE A 64 -13.63 2.43 -4.92
CA ILE A 64 -13.68 2.70 -6.36
C ILE A 64 -15.11 2.58 -6.90
N ALA A 65 -15.87 1.59 -6.44
CA ALA A 65 -17.26 1.36 -6.84
C ALA A 65 -18.24 2.49 -6.46
N GLN A 66 -17.82 3.45 -5.63
CA GLN A 66 -18.62 4.67 -5.39
C GLN A 66 -18.69 5.58 -6.62
N ASN A 67 -17.80 5.38 -7.58
CA ASN A 67 -17.80 6.12 -8.85
C ASN A 67 -18.20 5.20 -10.00
N SER A 68 -19.29 5.53 -10.67
CA SER A 68 -19.86 4.74 -11.79
C SER A 68 -19.03 4.77 -13.08
N ASN A 69 -18.07 5.69 -13.19
CA ASN A 69 -17.25 5.83 -14.40
C ASN A 69 -16.07 4.84 -14.42
N LEU A 70 -15.70 4.30 -13.25
CA LEU A 70 -14.63 3.34 -13.14
C LEU A 70 -15.17 1.91 -13.09
N GLN A 71 -14.67 1.07 -13.96
CA GLN A 71 -14.87 -0.38 -13.89
C GLN A 71 -13.67 -1.01 -13.20
N CYS A 72 -13.89 -1.96 -12.30
CA CYS A 72 -12.80 -2.62 -11.62
C CYS A 72 -13.00 -4.13 -11.49
N VAL A 73 -11.91 -4.85 -11.66
CA VAL A 73 -11.87 -6.32 -11.61
C VAL A 73 -10.78 -6.75 -10.63
N PRO A 74 -11.14 -7.45 -9.55
CA PRO A 74 -10.16 -7.97 -8.59
C PRO A 74 -9.58 -9.30 -9.05
N ASN A 75 -8.36 -9.61 -8.62
CA ASN A 75 -7.68 -10.91 -8.75
C ASN A 75 -7.68 -11.44 -10.19
N TYR A 76 -7.46 -10.55 -11.17
CA TYR A 76 -7.47 -10.92 -12.57
C TYR A 76 -6.21 -11.68 -12.97
N LYS A 77 -6.40 -12.78 -13.70
CA LYS A 77 -5.32 -13.59 -14.27
C LYS A 77 -5.33 -13.50 -15.78
N LEU A 78 -4.27 -12.95 -16.35
CA LEU A 78 -4.08 -12.98 -17.79
C LEU A 78 -3.68 -14.40 -18.21
N ILE A 79 -4.53 -15.04 -18.99
CA ILE A 79 -4.33 -16.41 -19.46
C ILE A 79 -3.97 -16.38 -20.93
N LEU A 80 -2.83 -16.92 -21.29
CA LEU A 80 -2.40 -17.09 -22.67
C LEU A 80 -2.12 -18.57 -22.95
N ASN A 81 -2.70 -19.08 -24.04
CA ASN A 81 -2.58 -20.49 -24.40
C ASN A 81 -2.97 -21.45 -23.25
N GLY A 82 -3.98 -21.10 -22.49
CA GLY A 82 -4.49 -21.90 -21.37
C GLY A 82 -3.61 -21.86 -20.10
N LYS A 83 -2.59 -20.99 -20.05
CA LYS A 83 -1.70 -20.85 -18.90
C LYS A 83 -1.77 -19.42 -18.33
N PRO A 84 -1.84 -19.25 -17.01
CA PRO A 84 -1.74 -17.93 -16.40
C PRO A 84 -0.30 -17.40 -16.56
N VAL A 85 -0.16 -16.22 -17.15
CA VAL A 85 1.13 -15.56 -17.43
C VAL A 85 1.36 -14.31 -16.57
N ALA A 86 0.28 -13.70 -16.07
CA ALA A 86 0.34 -12.61 -15.11
C ALA A 86 -0.91 -12.61 -14.23
N GLU A 87 -0.76 -12.06 -13.02
CA GLU A 87 -1.84 -11.84 -12.07
C GLU A 87 -1.81 -10.38 -11.63
N PHE A 88 -2.98 -9.77 -11.51
CA PHE A 88 -3.18 -8.39 -11.11
C PHE A 88 -4.20 -8.37 -9.97
N ASP A 89 -3.83 -7.74 -8.84
CA ASP A 89 -4.71 -7.73 -7.67
C ASP A 89 -5.96 -6.91 -7.92
N ILE A 90 -5.83 -5.76 -8.59
CA ILE A 90 -6.97 -4.97 -9.07
C ILE A 90 -6.63 -4.36 -10.44
N LEU A 91 -7.53 -4.53 -11.39
CA LEU A 91 -7.56 -3.74 -12.63
C LEU A 91 -8.62 -2.65 -12.50
N VAL A 92 -8.29 -1.41 -12.87
CA VAL A 92 -9.24 -0.31 -12.91
C VAL A 92 -9.23 0.31 -14.29
N TYR A 93 -10.37 0.31 -14.95
CA TYR A 93 -10.53 0.89 -16.28
C TYR A 93 -11.47 2.09 -16.24
N ASP A 94 -11.03 3.20 -16.83
CA ASP A 94 -11.80 4.43 -17.04
C ASP A 94 -12.16 4.51 -18.52
N ALA A 95 -13.42 4.25 -18.83
CA ALA A 95 -13.92 4.30 -20.20
C ALA A 95 -13.93 5.72 -20.77
N ASN A 96 -14.07 6.77 -19.93
CA ASN A 96 -14.11 8.15 -20.38
C ASN A 96 -12.76 8.65 -20.88
N THR A 97 -11.70 8.22 -20.24
CA THR A 97 -10.33 8.64 -20.58
C THR A 97 -9.55 7.57 -21.34
N ASN A 98 -10.15 6.39 -21.56
CA ASN A 98 -9.50 5.22 -22.12
C ASN A 98 -8.18 4.92 -21.41
N SER A 99 -8.26 4.77 -20.09
CA SER A 99 -7.10 4.59 -19.21
C SER A 99 -7.25 3.34 -18.37
N LEU A 100 -6.17 2.57 -18.22
CA LEU A 100 -6.12 1.34 -17.44
C LEU A 100 -5.05 1.42 -16.35
N LEU A 101 -5.45 1.30 -15.10
CA LEU A 101 -4.56 1.23 -13.96
C LEU A 101 -4.41 -0.23 -13.50
N LEU A 102 -3.17 -0.69 -13.45
CA LEU A 102 -2.78 -2.01 -12.94
C LEU A 102 -2.30 -1.85 -11.51
N THR A 103 -3.05 -2.36 -10.55
CA THR A 103 -2.74 -2.18 -9.13
C THR A 103 -2.22 -3.48 -8.52
N GLU A 104 -1.13 -3.38 -7.79
CA GLU A 104 -0.59 -4.40 -6.89
C GLU A 104 -0.88 -4.00 -5.46
N LEU A 105 -1.38 -4.91 -4.66
CA LEU A 105 -1.60 -4.69 -3.25
C LEU A 105 -0.50 -5.33 -2.42
N LYS A 106 -0.05 -4.64 -1.38
CA LYS A 106 0.94 -5.16 -0.45
C LYS A 106 0.50 -4.88 0.98
N TYR A 107 0.18 -5.93 1.69
CA TYR A 107 -0.02 -5.86 3.12
C TYR A 107 1.28 -6.23 3.84
N PHE A 108 1.77 -5.33 4.66
CA PHE A 108 2.91 -5.59 5.53
C PHE A 108 2.45 -5.67 6.98
N PHE A 109 3.04 -6.59 7.73
CA PHE A 109 3.01 -6.47 9.17
C PHE A 109 3.82 -5.24 9.56
N LYS A 110 3.33 -4.50 10.54
CA LYS A 110 4.04 -3.29 10.99
C LYS A 110 5.51 -3.62 11.25
N ALA A 111 6.37 -2.96 10.50
CA ALA A 111 7.82 -3.16 10.63
C ALA A 111 8.27 -2.71 12.02
N ASP A 112 9.14 -3.51 12.63
CA ASP A 112 9.71 -3.22 13.93
C ASP A 112 11.23 -3.14 13.80
N GLY A 113 11.76 -1.97 14.16
CA GLY A 113 13.17 -1.68 14.05
C GLY A 113 13.69 -1.55 12.61
N GLU A 114 14.97 -1.20 12.50
CA GLU A 114 15.65 -0.94 11.21
C GLU A 114 15.62 -2.17 10.29
N ASP A 115 15.92 -3.36 10.82
CA ASP A 115 15.90 -4.60 10.05
C ASP A 115 14.52 -4.92 9.46
N GLY A 116 13.44 -4.57 10.19
CA GLY A 116 12.08 -4.75 9.74
C GLY A 116 11.75 -3.84 8.56
N HIS A 117 12.12 -2.57 8.66
CA HIS A 117 11.93 -1.58 7.59
C HIS A 117 12.71 -1.95 6.33
N GLN A 118 13.98 -2.32 6.47
CA GLN A 118 14.79 -2.74 5.34
C GLN A 118 14.20 -3.96 4.60
N LYS A 119 13.65 -4.93 5.32
CA LYS A 119 12.97 -6.07 4.70
C LYS A 119 11.69 -5.68 3.94
N VAL A 120 10.97 -4.70 4.43
CA VAL A 120 9.77 -4.17 3.73
C VAL A 120 10.19 -3.42 2.48
N ASP A 121 11.24 -2.59 2.56
CA ASP A 121 11.78 -1.87 1.40
C ASP A 121 12.22 -2.83 0.28
N LEU A 122 12.94 -3.88 0.61
CA LEU A 122 13.34 -4.90 -0.37
C LEU A 122 12.12 -5.56 -1.05
N LYS A 123 11.05 -5.82 -0.31
CA LYS A 123 9.81 -6.38 -0.90
C LYS A 123 9.09 -5.40 -1.82
N ILE A 124 9.14 -4.11 -1.51
CA ILE A 124 8.60 -3.07 -2.41
C ILE A 124 9.44 -3.02 -3.69
N GLN A 125 10.77 -3.02 -3.59
CA GLN A 125 11.67 -3.05 -4.74
C GLN A 125 11.40 -4.25 -5.66
N ASP A 126 11.22 -5.44 -5.09
CA ASP A 126 10.88 -6.64 -5.87
C ASP A 126 9.49 -6.52 -6.52
N ALA A 127 8.53 -5.91 -5.83
CA ALA A 127 7.20 -5.65 -6.38
C ALA A 127 7.27 -4.67 -7.56
N ILE A 128 8.09 -3.61 -7.50
CA ILE A 128 8.31 -2.65 -8.59
C ILE A 128 8.83 -3.38 -9.84
N LYS A 129 9.90 -4.18 -9.70
CA LYS A 129 10.46 -4.96 -10.82
C LYS A 129 9.41 -5.89 -11.46
N LEU A 130 8.64 -6.56 -10.62
CA LEU A 130 7.56 -7.45 -11.07
C LEU A 130 6.48 -6.67 -11.81
N ARG A 131 6.08 -5.49 -11.32
CA ARG A 131 5.08 -4.63 -11.97
C ARG A 131 5.51 -4.18 -13.34
N LEU A 132 6.74 -3.74 -13.50
CA LEU A 132 7.28 -3.35 -14.81
C LEU A 132 7.17 -4.48 -15.85
N SER A 133 7.50 -5.70 -15.46
CA SER A 133 7.39 -6.85 -16.35
C SER A 133 5.94 -7.18 -16.71
N ARG A 134 5.04 -7.12 -15.73
CA ARG A 134 3.60 -7.38 -15.91
C ARG A 134 2.91 -6.28 -16.69
N GLN A 135 3.31 -5.02 -16.53
CA GLN A 135 2.81 -3.91 -17.35
C GLN A 135 3.13 -4.11 -18.83
N ARG A 136 4.39 -4.42 -19.16
CA ARG A 136 4.79 -4.72 -20.55
C ARG A 136 4.00 -5.88 -21.13
N LEU A 137 3.69 -6.88 -20.31
CA LEU A 137 2.87 -8.02 -20.75
C LEU A 137 1.41 -7.59 -21.00
N ALA A 138 0.85 -6.76 -20.13
CA ALA A 138 -0.49 -6.19 -20.31
C ALA A 138 -0.56 -5.31 -21.58
N GLU A 139 0.42 -4.45 -21.81
CA GLU A 139 0.53 -3.62 -23.01
C GLU A 139 0.55 -4.48 -24.29
N LYS A 140 1.32 -5.57 -24.28
CA LYS A 140 1.42 -6.50 -25.41
C LYS A 140 0.12 -7.26 -25.70
N HIS A 141 -0.69 -7.53 -24.70
CA HIS A 141 -1.89 -8.36 -24.80
C HIS A 141 -3.14 -7.59 -24.35
N ILE A 142 -3.17 -6.30 -24.61
CA ILE A 142 -4.20 -5.41 -24.11
C ILE A 142 -5.60 -5.77 -24.59
N ASP A 143 -5.74 -6.20 -25.85
CA ASP A 143 -7.03 -6.59 -26.42
C ASP A 143 -7.64 -7.80 -25.69
N VAL A 144 -6.79 -8.79 -25.37
CA VAL A 144 -7.21 -9.96 -24.60
C VAL A 144 -7.63 -9.55 -23.19
N LEU A 145 -6.83 -8.70 -22.54
CA LEU A 145 -7.10 -8.22 -21.19
C LEU A 145 -8.42 -7.44 -21.13
N LEU A 146 -8.63 -6.49 -22.03
CA LEU A 146 -9.84 -5.66 -22.05
C LEU A 146 -11.08 -6.48 -22.41
N SER A 147 -10.96 -7.40 -23.36
CA SER A 147 -12.07 -8.28 -23.71
C SER A 147 -12.47 -9.20 -22.57
N ASP A 148 -11.50 -9.83 -21.92
CA ASP A 148 -11.73 -10.82 -20.87
C ASP A 148 -12.16 -10.17 -19.54
N ALA A 149 -11.48 -9.09 -19.12
CA ALA A 149 -11.76 -8.44 -17.85
C ALA A 149 -12.98 -7.51 -17.88
N PHE A 150 -13.21 -6.80 -19.00
CA PHE A 150 -14.20 -5.71 -19.08
C PHE A 150 -15.24 -5.92 -20.18
N GLY A 151 -15.17 -7.00 -20.96
CA GLY A 151 -16.11 -7.28 -22.05
C GLY A 151 -15.97 -6.34 -23.25
N ILE A 152 -14.82 -5.67 -23.40
CA ILE A 152 -14.54 -4.71 -24.46
C ILE A 152 -13.92 -5.43 -25.65
N SER A 153 -14.71 -5.70 -26.68
CA SER A 153 -14.32 -6.56 -27.82
C SER A 153 -13.58 -5.83 -28.95
N SER A 154 -13.58 -4.51 -28.97
CA SER A 154 -12.82 -3.74 -29.97
C SER A 154 -12.38 -2.39 -29.39
N VAL A 155 -11.09 -2.13 -29.42
CA VAL A 155 -10.52 -0.88 -28.97
C VAL A 155 -10.01 -0.14 -30.22
N THR A 156 -10.57 1.01 -30.50
CA THR A 156 -10.12 1.84 -31.65
C THR A 156 -8.77 2.48 -31.39
N THR A 157 -8.45 2.69 -30.11
CA THR A 157 -7.19 3.30 -29.67
C THR A 157 -6.72 2.56 -28.42
N ALA A 158 -5.46 2.12 -28.37
CA ALA A 158 -4.91 1.48 -27.18
C ALA A 158 -5.03 2.38 -25.95
N PRO A 159 -5.47 1.88 -24.79
CA PRO A 159 -5.60 2.66 -23.59
C PRO A 159 -4.22 3.12 -23.07
N LYS A 160 -4.21 4.22 -22.34
CA LYS A 160 -3.07 4.58 -21.53
C LYS A 160 -2.98 3.60 -20.36
N ILE A 161 -1.80 3.01 -20.15
CA ILE A 161 -1.58 2.02 -19.09
C ILE A 161 -0.57 2.52 -18.09
N LYS A 162 -0.90 2.44 -16.81
CA LYS A 162 0.01 2.70 -15.71
C LYS A 162 -0.12 1.60 -14.66
N SER A 163 0.95 1.41 -13.92
CA SER A 163 0.97 0.52 -12.78
C SER A 163 1.23 1.31 -11.50
N CYS A 164 0.63 0.85 -10.41
CA CYS A 164 0.96 1.32 -9.07
C CYS A 164 1.01 0.17 -8.08
N ILE A 165 1.64 0.44 -6.94
CA ILE A 165 1.62 -0.41 -5.77
C ILE A 165 0.88 0.34 -4.68
N VAL A 166 -0.12 -0.28 -4.08
CA VAL A 166 -0.81 0.26 -2.91
C VAL A 166 -0.48 -0.61 -1.72
N SER A 167 0.06 0.00 -0.69
CA SER A 167 0.52 -0.71 0.50
C SER A 167 -0.26 -0.32 1.74
N GLN A 168 -0.33 -1.23 2.69
CA GLN A 168 -0.78 -0.96 4.06
C GLN A 168 0.35 -1.28 5.03
N ASN A 169 0.50 -0.45 6.06
CA ASN A 169 1.56 -0.55 7.07
C ASN A 169 2.99 -0.38 6.51
N TYR A 170 3.12 0.23 5.34
CA TYR A 170 4.41 0.68 4.86
C TYR A 170 4.74 2.03 5.51
N SER A 171 5.85 2.09 6.22
CA SER A 171 6.30 3.29 6.93
C SER A 171 7.19 4.20 6.10
N GLY A 172 7.48 3.82 4.86
CA GLY A 172 8.14 4.67 3.90
C GLY A 172 7.19 5.76 3.37
N SER A 173 7.73 6.87 2.94
CA SER A 173 6.97 7.87 2.19
C SER A 173 6.56 7.28 0.84
N SER A 174 5.38 7.64 0.36
CA SER A 174 5.02 7.37 -1.03
C SER A 174 6.07 7.97 -1.97
N PHE A 175 6.44 7.23 -2.99
CA PHE A 175 7.51 7.60 -3.91
C PHE A 175 7.25 7.05 -5.31
N LEU A 176 7.94 7.60 -6.28
CA LEU A 176 7.98 7.13 -7.66
C LEU A 176 9.33 6.48 -7.95
N GLU A 177 9.33 5.25 -8.39
CA GLU A 177 10.53 4.56 -8.85
C GLU A 177 10.22 3.82 -10.14
N ASP A 178 11.09 3.96 -11.13
CA ASP A 178 10.92 3.35 -12.46
C ASP A 178 9.54 3.62 -13.09
N LYS A 179 8.92 4.77 -12.80
CA LYS A 179 7.56 5.16 -13.23
C LYS A 179 6.44 4.34 -12.58
N ILE A 180 6.74 3.56 -11.54
CA ILE A 180 5.76 2.87 -10.71
C ILE A 180 5.52 3.72 -9.46
N ALA A 181 4.30 4.20 -9.30
CA ALA A 181 3.92 4.92 -8.10
C ALA A 181 3.67 3.94 -6.94
N VAL A 182 4.27 4.23 -5.80
CA VAL A 182 4.01 3.51 -4.55
C VAL A 182 3.17 4.41 -3.66
N PHE A 183 2.01 3.92 -3.27
CA PHE A 183 1.06 4.61 -2.42
C PHE A 183 0.89 3.89 -1.09
N ASP A 184 0.72 4.65 -0.03
CA ASP A 184 -0.07 4.21 1.10
C ASP A 184 -1.56 4.13 0.72
N GLU A 185 -2.33 3.23 1.33
CA GLU A 185 -3.76 3.06 1.02
C GLU A 185 -4.56 4.35 1.19
N PHE A 186 -4.26 5.14 2.22
CA PHE A 186 -4.94 6.41 2.48
C PHE A 186 -4.63 7.41 1.37
N LEU A 187 -3.34 7.58 1.03
CA LEU A 187 -2.92 8.50 -0.03
C LEU A 187 -3.49 8.08 -1.38
N PHE A 188 -3.53 6.79 -1.70
CA PHE A 188 -4.15 6.30 -2.94
C PHE A 188 -5.61 6.74 -3.06
N LYS A 189 -6.40 6.52 -2.01
CA LYS A 189 -7.81 6.90 -1.98
C LYS A 189 -7.98 8.42 -2.05
N HIS A 190 -7.18 9.16 -1.28
CA HIS A 190 -7.21 10.62 -1.28
C HIS A 190 -6.86 11.19 -2.66
N THR A 191 -5.81 10.70 -3.27
CA THR A 191 -5.36 11.14 -4.60
C THR A 191 -6.40 10.85 -5.67
N LEU A 192 -6.96 9.63 -5.68
CA LEU A 192 -8.00 9.25 -6.64
C LEU A 192 -9.26 10.11 -6.48
N SER A 193 -9.69 10.37 -5.25
CA SER A 193 -10.82 11.26 -4.96
C SER A 193 -10.52 12.71 -5.34
N ARG A 194 -9.33 13.22 -5.02
CA ARG A 194 -8.89 14.59 -5.37
C ARG A 194 -8.91 14.84 -6.87
N TYR A 195 -8.60 13.84 -7.67
CA TYR A 195 -8.64 13.92 -9.13
C TYR A 195 -9.98 13.46 -9.72
N GLU A 196 -11.04 13.48 -8.90
CA GLU A 196 -12.41 13.18 -9.31
C GLU A 196 -12.52 11.81 -10.03
N TYR A 197 -11.70 10.85 -9.61
CA TYR A 197 -11.59 9.50 -10.17
C TYR A 197 -11.20 9.47 -11.67
N ASN A 198 -10.57 10.52 -12.17
CA ASN A 198 -10.07 10.61 -13.54
C ASN A 198 -8.66 9.99 -13.62
N LEU A 199 -8.54 8.84 -14.28
CA LEU A 199 -7.26 8.14 -14.38
C LEU A 199 -6.24 8.87 -15.25
N ASP A 200 -6.65 9.62 -16.25
CA ASP A 200 -5.72 10.40 -17.10
C ASP A 200 -5.04 11.52 -16.32
N VAL A 201 -5.81 12.20 -15.47
CA VAL A 201 -5.28 13.20 -14.53
C VAL A 201 -4.35 12.54 -13.50
N LEU A 202 -4.75 11.41 -12.95
CA LEU A 202 -3.89 10.64 -12.04
C LEU A 202 -2.56 10.27 -12.72
N PHE A 203 -2.60 9.77 -13.95
CA PHE A 203 -1.40 9.34 -14.68
C PHE A 203 -0.46 10.51 -14.97
N THR A 204 -1.01 11.66 -15.35
CA THR A 204 -0.25 12.89 -15.56
C THR A 204 0.45 13.34 -14.28
N ASN A 205 -0.24 13.26 -13.14
CA ASN A 205 0.34 13.62 -11.86
C ASN A 205 1.40 12.61 -11.35
N ILE A 206 1.22 11.33 -11.68
CA ILE A 206 2.26 10.32 -11.43
C ILE A 206 3.51 10.62 -12.27
N GLU A 207 3.35 10.93 -13.54
CA GLU A 207 4.49 11.24 -14.44
C GLU A 207 5.28 12.47 -14.00
N ASN A 208 4.61 13.45 -13.44
CA ASN A 208 5.20 14.69 -12.96
C ASN A 208 5.62 14.65 -11.48
N ASP A 209 5.49 13.49 -10.84
CA ASP A 209 5.74 13.28 -9.39
C ASP A 209 4.95 14.22 -8.46
N SER A 210 3.80 14.69 -8.94
CA SER A 210 2.94 15.68 -8.25
C SER A 210 1.75 15.07 -7.50
N TYR A 211 1.65 13.73 -7.46
CA TYR A 211 0.62 13.03 -6.70
C TYR A 211 0.91 12.99 -5.18
N ILE A 212 2.17 13.17 -4.80
CA ILE A 212 2.57 13.31 -3.41
C ILE A 212 2.30 14.75 -2.99
N PRO A 213 1.49 14.98 -1.94
CA PRO A 213 1.26 16.34 -1.45
C PRO A 213 2.57 16.99 -1.01
N ASP A 214 2.84 18.19 -1.48
CA ASP A 214 3.90 19.00 -0.90
C ASP A 214 3.47 19.45 0.48
N MET A 215 4.10 18.89 1.49
CA MET A 215 3.81 19.19 2.90
C MET A 215 4.67 20.33 3.44
N SER A 216 5.59 20.88 2.64
CA SER A 216 6.52 21.93 3.06
C SER A 216 5.82 23.19 3.56
N ASP A 217 4.66 23.52 2.98
CA ASP A 217 3.85 24.66 3.38
C ASP A 217 2.94 24.39 4.58
N THR A 218 2.70 23.11 4.90
CA THR A 218 1.73 22.68 5.91
C THR A 218 2.41 22.17 7.18
N ILE A 219 3.60 21.61 7.06
CA ILE A 219 4.35 21.00 8.17
C ILE A 219 5.72 21.65 8.27
N CYS A 220 6.12 21.96 9.48
CA CYS A 220 7.50 22.38 9.77
C CYS A 220 8.10 21.54 10.89
N TYR A 221 9.41 21.45 10.90
CA TYR A 221 10.12 20.91 12.05
C TYR A 221 10.12 21.94 13.17
N HIS A 222 9.87 21.47 14.36
CA HIS A 222 9.97 22.25 15.57
C HIS A 222 10.66 21.41 16.63
N ASP A 223 11.68 21.98 17.26
CA ASP A 223 12.36 21.31 18.34
C ASP A 223 11.55 21.50 19.64
N TYR A 224 11.20 20.39 20.25
CA TYR A 224 10.57 20.39 21.56
C TYR A 224 11.61 20.12 22.62
N THR A 225 11.63 20.96 23.62
CA THR A 225 12.49 20.78 24.78
C THR A 225 11.65 20.46 26.00
N GLN A 226 11.98 19.37 26.66
CA GLN A 226 11.36 18.98 27.93
C GLN A 226 12.42 18.78 28.99
N GLU A 227 12.14 19.27 30.18
CA GLU A 227 12.97 19.00 31.35
C GLU A 227 12.46 17.71 32.03
N TYR A 228 13.33 16.74 32.18
CA TYR A 228 13.05 15.49 32.87
C TYR A 228 14.16 15.12 33.83
N ALA A 229 13.84 14.98 35.10
CA ALA A 229 14.80 14.65 36.17
C ALA A 229 16.04 15.55 36.21
N GLY A 230 15.89 16.83 35.90
CA GLY A 230 16.99 17.81 35.89
C GLY A 230 17.83 17.80 34.60
N TYR A 231 17.39 17.04 33.58
CA TYR A 231 18.01 17.04 32.26
C TYR A 231 17.06 17.68 31.24
N GLU A 232 17.63 18.54 30.44
CA GLU A 232 16.96 19.15 29.30
C GLU A 232 17.10 18.20 28.08
N ILE A 233 15.98 17.70 27.57
CA ILE A 233 15.96 16.79 26.42
C ILE A 233 15.27 17.52 25.27
N THR A 234 16.01 17.76 24.21
CA THR A 234 15.48 18.32 22.95
C THR A 234 15.26 17.22 21.93
N TYR A 235 14.09 17.17 21.35
CA TYR A 235 13.76 16.22 20.29
C TYR A 235 13.00 16.92 19.17
N PRO A 236 13.30 16.55 17.90
CA PRO A 236 12.60 17.13 16.76
C PRO A 236 11.17 16.61 16.70
N GLY A 237 10.24 17.47 16.34
CA GLY A 237 8.86 17.13 16.08
C GLY A 237 8.33 17.79 14.81
N LEU A 238 7.23 17.26 14.30
CA LEU A 238 6.52 17.85 13.17
C LEU A 238 5.33 18.64 13.68
N VAL A 239 5.19 19.86 13.24
CA VAL A 239 4.09 20.75 13.61
C VAL A 239 3.39 21.24 12.36
N GLN A 240 2.05 21.23 12.39
CA GLN A 240 1.27 21.87 11.35
C GLN A 240 1.43 23.39 11.46
N LYS A 241 1.78 24.03 10.36
CA LYS A 241 1.77 25.49 10.28
C LYS A 241 0.32 25.97 10.40
N THR A 242 0.08 26.87 11.31
CA THR A 242 -1.22 27.53 11.52
C THR A 242 -1.41 28.68 10.54
#